data_20dc2c1d0c1c841b1261cf2ad0ffacdf
#
_entry.id   20dc2c1d0c1c841b1261cf2ad0ffacdf
#
_cell.length_a   1.000
_cell.length_b   1.000
_cell.length_c   1.000
_cell.angle_alpha   90.00
_cell.angle_beta   90.00
_cell.angle_gamma   90.00
#
_symmetry.space_group_name_H-M   'P 1'
#
loop_
_entity.id
_entity.type
_entity.pdbx_description
1 polymer ?
#
loop_
_entity_poly.entity_id
_entity_poly.type
_entity_poly.pdbx_seq_one_letter_code
_entity_poly.pdbx_strand_id
1 'polypeptide(L)'
;MNSVSPSGVQYMVGAGAHDDRPSAQSRHHNGHGPVPDAIREEPDEVDRLKAKFISAWNNVKYGWTVKSKTTFNKTSPLFLLGQSYLFNSEDEVERFRQVFVSCVWLTYRREFPQLEGSSLTTDCGWGCMLRSGQMLLAQGLLLHLLPTDWRWLECHPLSDVDFEVLKPRSPSRPAGMSLPSFSSSWTSPISQRDPGSGSAEGHRRTPEQCPAAGHDPQVEALHRKVVSWFGDHPSAPFGVHQLVELGKESGKRAGDWYGPSVVAHMLRKAVARTPVFHSLAVYVAQDCTVYKGDVMGLCESPLTQERSESGGTGWKSVIILVPVRLGGESLNPSYIECVKNILKLNCCIGIIGGKPKHSLFFIGFQDDQLLYLDPHYCQPVVDVTQGNFSLESFHCNSPRKMNFSRMDPSCTIGFYAQTKKDFESLCSAVSEALSSSKEKYPIFTFVEGMGQNYGLEGQSAGSMDGPANIFSCNRMSRNNKRGSTDEFVLL
;
A
#
# COMPACT_ATOMS: atom_id res chain seq x y z
N MET A 1 45.15 13.37 -11.48
CA MET A 1 44.98 13.01 -12.89
C MET A 1 43.48 13.01 -13.19
N ASN A 2 43.09 14.03 -13.81
CA ASN A 2 41.93 14.43 -14.60
C ASN A 2 40.67 13.53 -14.59
N SER A 3 39.62 14.07 -13.98
CA SER A 3 38.22 13.69 -14.24
C SER A 3 37.54 14.83 -14.97
N VAL A 4 36.99 14.55 -16.14
CA VAL A 4 36.28 15.50 -17.00
C VAL A 4 34.78 15.35 -16.72
N SER A 5 34.11 16.43 -16.33
CA SER A 5 32.66 16.56 -16.32
C SER A 5 32.18 17.18 -17.64
N PRO A 6 31.02 16.80 -18.19
CA PRO A 6 30.39 17.51 -19.27
C PRO A 6 29.33 18.52 -18.79
N SER A 7 29.35 19.61 -19.47
CA SER A 7 28.75 20.93 -19.36
C SER A 7 27.24 21.00 -19.37
N GLY A 8 26.71 22.05 -18.72
CA GLY A 8 25.32 22.47 -18.71
C GLY A 8 24.87 23.13 -20.02
N VAL A 9 23.57 23.09 -20.26
CA VAL A 9 22.87 23.83 -21.30
C VAL A 9 22.14 25.00 -20.64
N GLN A 10 22.57 26.22 -20.98
CA GLN A 10 21.92 27.48 -20.63
C GLN A 10 20.71 27.71 -21.54
N TYR A 11 19.57 28.10 -20.95
CA TYR A 11 18.49 28.75 -21.69
C TYR A 11 18.60 30.27 -21.57
N MET A 12 18.69 30.93 -22.72
CA MET A 12 18.66 32.37 -22.82
C MET A 12 17.26 32.93 -22.60
N VAL A 13 17.21 33.99 -21.79
CA VAL A 13 16.08 34.91 -21.65
C VAL A 13 16.20 36.00 -22.69
N GLY A 14 15.15 36.19 -23.48
CA GLY A 14 15.02 37.35 -24.40
C GLY A 14 13.94 38.28 -23.88
N ALA A 15 14.32 39.49 -23.57
CA ALA A 15 13.47 40.63 -23.21
C ALA A 15 13.24 41.57 -24.37
N GLY A 16 12.11 42.29 -24.35
CA GLY A 16 11.86 43.49 -25.13
C GLY A 16 10.51 43.46 -25.86
N ALA A 17 9.64 44.32 -25.70
CA ALA A 17 9.35 45.71 -25.48
C ALA A 17 8.02 46.05 -26.20
N HIS A 18 7.15 46.81 -25.52
CA HIS A 18 6.21 47.88 -25.96
C HIS A 18 5.70 47.91 -27.41
N ASP A 19 4.39 48.13 -27.74
CA ASP A 19 3.55 49.27 -27.44
C ASP A 19 2.19 49.21 -28.16
N ASP A 20 1.20 49.97 -27.65
CA ASP A 20 0.06 50.61 -28.31
C ASP A 20 -1.27 49.89 -28.52
N ARG A 21 -2.26 50.39 -27.75
CA ARG A 21 -3.68 50.41 -28.02
C ARG A 21 -4.06 51.33 -29.17
N PRO A 22 -5.23 51.14 -29.84
CA PRO A 22 -6.42 51.87 -29.40
C PRO A 22 -7.77 51.11 -29.41
N SER A 23 -8.66 51.66 -28.61
CA SER A 23 -10.05 51.29 -28.35
C SER A 23 -11.00 51.53 -29.55
N ALA A 24 -12.03 50.66 -29.70
CA ALA A 24 -13.34 51.07 -30.25
C ALA A 24 -14.47 50.06 -29.95
N GLN A 25 -15.41 50.50 -29.16
CA GLN A 25 -16.87 50.39 -29.19
C GLN A 25 -17.60 49.11 -29.66
N SER A 26 -18.42 48.71 -28.72
CA SER A 26 -19.62 47.87 -28.70
C SER A 26 -20.48 47.78 -29.96
N ARG A 27 -20.98 46.53 -30.23
CA ARG A 27 -22.35 46.26 -30.71
C ARG A 27 -22.83 44.88 -30.25
N HIS A 28 -23.99 44.88 -29.58
CA HIS A 28 -24.76 43.71 -29.24
C HIS A 28 -25.17 42.97 -30.50
N HIS A 29 -25.03 41.63 -30.54
CA HIS A 29 -25.91 40.76 -31.24
C HIS A 29 -26.03 39.42 -30.50
N ASN A 30 -27.26 39.07 -30.09
CA ASN A 30 -27.68 37.76 -29.62
C ASN A 30 -27.57 36.75 -30.76
N GLY A 31 -26.86 35.65 -30.52
CA GLY A 31 -26.83 34.49 -31.36
C GLY A 31 -26.51 33.27 -30.54
N HIS A 32 -27.52 32.42 -30.27
CA HIS A 32 -27.31 31.06 -29.74
C HIS A 32 -26.55 30.25 -30.80
N GLY A 33 -25.27 30.01 -30.56
CA GLY A 33 -24.46 29.03 -31.26
C GLY A 33 -24.11 27.86 -30.33
N PRO A 34 -23.93 26.63 -30.83
CA PRO A 34 -23.66 25.44 -30.00
C PRO A 34 -22.30 25.56 -29.34
N VAL A 35 -22.27 25.14 -28.10
CA VAL A 35 -21.06 25.02 -27.27
C VAL A 35 -20.06 24.13 -28.02
N PRO A 36 -18.78 24.56 -28.22
CA PRO A 36 -17.77 23.68 -28.82
C PRO A 36 -17.49 22.53 -27.86
N ASP A 37 -17.56 21.30 -28.38
CA ASP A 37 -17.05 20.11 -27.70
C ASP A 37 -15.64 20.37 -27.18
N ALA A 38 -15.42 20.08 -25.90
CA ALA A 38 -14.11 20.13 -25.28
C ALA A 38 -13.16 19.26 -26.13
N ILE A 39 -12.19 19.89 -26.74
CA ILE A 39 -11.11 19.23 -27.47
C ILE A 39 -10.41 18.30 -26.49
N ARG A 40 -10.65 17.00 -26.62
CA ARG A 40 -9.86 15.96 -25.98
C ARG A 40 -8.46 16.05 -26.59
N GLU A 41 -7.55 16.70 -25.88
CA GLU A 41 -6.12 16.63 -26.23
C GLU A 41 -5.68 15.15 -26.09
N GLU A 42 -5.46 14.48 -27.21
CA GLU A 42 -4.80 13.18 -27.19
C GLU A 42 -3.38 13.35 -26.62
N PRO A 43 -2.91 12.45 -25.75
CA PRO A 43 -1.58 12.53 -25.19
C PRO A 43 -0.55 12.50 -26.31
N ASP A 44 0.40 13.43 -26.27
CA ASP A 44 1.50 13.56 -27.23
C ASP A 44 2.24 12.21 -27.37
N GLU A 45 2.61 11.87 -28.60
CA GLU A 45 3.32 10.61 -28.91
C GLU A 45 4.60 10.44 -28.05
N VAL A 46 5.23 11.55 -27.71
CA VAL A 46 6.42 11.61 -26.83
C VAL A 46 6.08 11.17 -25.41
N ASP A 47 4.93 11.56 -24.86
CA ASP A 47 4.51 11.16 -23.50
C ASP A 47 4.06 9.71 -23.46
N ARG A 48 3.46 9.21 -24.53
CA ARG A 48 3.16 7.75 -24.70
C ARG A 48 4.45 6.91 -24.73
N LEU A 49 5.48 7.38 -25.46
CA LEU A 49 6.79 6.71 -25.51
C LEU A 49 7.52 6.75 -24.16
N LYS A 50 7.50 7.90 -23.47
CA LYS A 50 8.07 8.02 -22.10
C LYS A 50 7.39 7.05 -21.13
N ALA A 51 6.06 7.00 -21.15
CA ALA A 51 5.29 6.08 -20.28
C ALA A 51 5.62 4.61 -20.56
N LYS A 52 5.73 4.21 -21.84
CA LYS A 52 6.16 2.86 -22.24
C LYS A 52 7.57 2.54 -21.76
N PHE A 53 8.51 3.49 -21.90
CA PHE A 53 9.89 3.32 -21.46
C PHE A 53 9.98 3.17 -19.93
N ILE A 54 9.31 4.05 -19.17
CA ILE A 54 9.28 3.96 -17.70
C ILE A 54 8.66 2.65 -17.24
N SER A 55 7.58 2.20 -17.88
CA SER A 55 6.93 0.92 -17.60
C SER A 55 7.86 -0.25 -17.86
N ALA A 56 8.52 -0.28 -19.04
CA ALA A 56 9.47 -1.32 -19.39
C ALA A 56 10.68 -1.35 -18.44
N TRP A 57 11.22 -0.18 -18.09
CA TRP A 57 12.31 -0.06 -17.13
C TRP A 57 11.93 -0.57 -15.74
N ASN A 58 10.75 -0.20 -15.24
CA ASN A 58 10.26 -0.71 -13.96
C ASN A 58 10.06 -2.23 -14.00
N ASN A 59 9.53 -2.78 -15.08
CA ASN A 59 9.37 -4.22 -15.22
C ASN A 59 10.72 -4.96 -15.29
N VAL A 60 11.74 -4.38 -15.92
CA VAL A 60 13.10 -4.89 -15.86
C VAL A 60 13.66 -4.81 -14.44
N LYS A 61 13.58 -3.62 -13.82
CA LYS A 61 14.15 -3.37 -12.49
C LYS A 61 13.50 -4.21 -11.40
N TYR A 62 12.16 -4.32 -11.40
CA TYR A 62 11.41 -5.00 -10.35
C TYR A 62 10.97 -6.41 -10.74
N GLY A 63 10.79 -6.70 -12.04
CA GLY A 63 10.44 -8.02 -12.54
C GLY A 63 11.59 -9.03 -12.44
N TRP A 64 12.84 -8.61 -12.65
CA TRP A 64 14.02 -9.49 -12.46
C TRP A 64 14.20 -9.90 -11.00
N THR A 65 13.86 -9.02 -10.05
CA THR A 65 13.93 -9.34 -8.63
C THR A 65 12.77 -10.23 -8.17
N VAL A 66 11.66 -10.33 -8.92
CA VAL A 66 10.58 -11.30 -8.63
C VAL A 66 11.06 -12.75 -8.76
N LYS A 67 12.05 -13.01 -9.62
CA LYS A 67 12.59 -14.36 -9.86
C LYS A 67 13.58 -14.84 -8.80
N SER A 68 14.07 -14.00 -7.90
CA SER A 68 14.93 -14.45 -6.81
C SER A 68 14.09 -15.01 -5.66
N LYS A 69 14.21 -16.30 -5.38
CA LYS A 69 13.56 -16.98 -4.26
C LYS A 69 13.96 -16.30 -2.94
N THR A 70 12.98 -15.88 -2.17
CA THR A 70 13.22 -15.37 -0.81
C THR A 70 13.44 -16.53 0.14
N THR A 71 14.55 -16.51 0.88
CA THR A 71 14.88 -17.56 1.84
C THR A 71 14.34 -17.24 3.21
N PHE A 72 13.74 -18.23 3.88
CA PHE A 72 13.21 -18.11 5.24
C PHE A 72 13.95 -19.04 6.21
N ASN A 73 14.10 -18.57 7.45
CA ASN A 73 14.71 -19.34 8.52
C ASN A 73 13.68 -20.34 9.10
N LYS A 74 14.10 -21.60 9.32
CA LYS A 74 13.26 -22.65 9.92
C LYS A 74 13.19 -22.56 11.45
N THR A 75 14.18 -21.96 12.08
CA THR A 75 14.37 -21.99 13.53
C THR A 75 13.82 -20.78 14.26
N SER A 76 13.50 -19.71 13.53
CA SER A 76 12.89 -18.51 14.09
C SER A 76 11.48 -18.31 13.57
N PRO A 77 10.55 -17.81 14.41
CA PRO A 77 9.19 -17.56 13.99
C PRO A 77 9.13 -16.41 12.98
N LEU A 78 8.27 -16.58 11.98
CA LEU A 78 7.83 -15.51 11.08
C LEU A 78 6.47 -15.02 11.56
N PHE A 79 6.28 -13.71 11.56
CA PHE A 79 5.00 -13.08 11.84
C PHE A 79 4.43 -12.47 10.56
N LEU A 80 3.17 -12.79 10.25
CA LEU A 80 2.42 -12.25 9.12
C LEU A 80 1.02 -11.85 9.59
N LEU A 81 0.69 -10.55 9.52
CA LEU A 81 -0.62 -10.01 9.92
C LEU A 81 -1.07 -10.52 11.29
N GLY A 82 -0.17 -10.43 12.29
CA GLY A 82 -0.40 -10.86 13.66
C GLY A 82 -0.25 -12.37 13.93
N GLN A 83 -0.24 -13.21 12.90
CA GLN A 83 -0.11 -14.66 13.05
C GLN A 83 1.34 -15.10 13.02
N SER A 84 1.69 -16.10 13.86
CA SER A 84 3.03 -16.68 13.95
C SER A 84 3.13 -17.99 13.18
N TYR A 85 4.24 -18.17 12.46
CA TYR A 85 4.56 -19.36 11.68
C TYR A 85 5.97 -19.83 12.00
N LEU A 86 6.11 -21.12 12.26
CA LEU A 86 7.41 -21.77 12.43
C LEU A 86 7.57 -22.87 11.37
N PHE A 87 8.47 -22.68 10.43
CA PHE A 87 8.63 -23.54 9.23
C PHE A 87 9.29 -24.89 9.55
N ASN A 88 8.80 -25.59 10.57
CA ASN A 88 9.27 -26.92 10.98
C ASN A 88 8.52 -28.08 10.27
N SER A 89 7.39 -27.80 9.63
CA SER A 89 6.60 -28.74 8.85
C SER A 89 6.13 -28.13 7.53
N GLU A 90 5.75 -28.97 6.58
CA GLU A 90 5.20 -28.51 5.29
C GLU A 90 3.83 -27.86 5.48
N ASP A 91 3.04 -28.31 6.45
CA ASP A 91 1.74 -27.73 6.77
C ASP A 91 1.85 -26.27 7.22
N GLU A 92 2.86 -25.94 8.03
CA GLU A 92 3.10 -24.55 8.46
C GLU A 92 3.55 -23.66 7.28
N VAL A 93 4.34 -24.21 6.36
CA VAL A 93 4.74 -23.51 5.14
C VAL A 93 3.51 -23.25 4.25
N GLU A 94 2.65 -24.25 4.10
CA GLU A 94 1.43 -24.13 3.31
C GLU A 94 0.42 -23.14 3.95
N ARG A 95 0.26 -23.20 5.27
CA ARG A 95 -0.59 -22.25 6.02
C ARG A 95 -0.11 -20.79 5.83
N PHE A 96 1.20 -20.57 5.93
CA PHE A 96 1.80 -19.25 5.63
C PHE A 96 1.51 -18.82 4.19
N ARG A 97 1.74 -19.72 3.23
CA ARG A 97 1.53 -19.47 1.80
C ARG A 97 0.09 -19.05 1.53
N GLN A 98 -0.90 -19.79 2.03
CA GLN A 98 -2.32 -19.50 1.84
C GLN A 98 -2.69 -18.10 2.37
N VAL A 99 -2.19 -17.72 3.55
CA VAL A 99 -2.43 -16.38 4.09
C VAL A 99 -1.73 -15.31 3.27
N PHE A 100 -0.49 -15.53 2.85
CA PHE A 100 0.27 -14.57 2.06
C PHE A 100 -0.37 -14.30 0.69
N VAL A 101 -0.73 -15.34 -0.05
CA VAL A 101 -1.36 -15.18 -1.37
C VAL A 101 -2.78 -14.62 -1.27
N SER A 102 -3.44 -14.73 -0.12
CA SER A 102 -4.76 -14.13 0.12
C SER A 102 -4.70 -12.61 0.30
N CYS A 103 -3.53 -12.03 0.55
CA CYS A 103 -3.37 -10.58 0.59
C CYS A 103 -3.62 -9.99 -0.80
N VAL A 104 -4.43 -8.95 -0.88
CA VAL A 104 -4.63 -8.23 -2.14
C VAL A 104 -3.37 -7.45 -2.48
N TRP A 105 -2.82 -7.70 -3.66
CA TRP A 105 -1.61 -7.06 -4.17
C TRP A 105 -1.95 -6.08 -5.29
N LEU A 106 -1.77 -4.80 -5.04
CA LEU A 106 -2.08 -3.73 -5.97
C LEU A 106 -0.78 -3.06 -6.43
N THR A 107 -0.54 -3.14 -7.73
CA THR A 107 0.68 -2.65 -8.36
C THR A 107 0.38 -1.46 -9.27
N TYR A 108 1.43 -0.85 -9.80
CA TYR A 108 1.28 0.08 -10.90
C TYR A 108 0.49 -0.55 -12.04
N ARG A 109 -0.33 0.27 -12.69
CA ARG A 109 -1.08 -0.12 -13.89
C ARG A 109 -0.80 0.83 -15.04
N ARG A 110 -0.89 0.32 -16.25
CA ARG A 110 -0.82 1.07 -17.50
C ARG A 110 -2.06 0.84 -18.32
N GLU A 111 -2.31 1.77 -19.24
CA GLU A 111 -3.42 1.68 -20.19
C GLU A 111 -4.81 1.78 -19.54
N PHE A 112 -4.90 2.41 -18.37
CA PHE A 112 -6.18 2.74 -17.76
C PHE A 112 -6.78 4.02 -18.36
N PRO A 113 -8.10 4.28 -18.22
CA PRO A 113 -8.71 5.52 -18.67
C PRO A 113 -7.97 6.74 -18.14
N GLN A 114 -7.81 7.76 -18.99
CA GLN A 114 -7.10 8.99 -18.66
C GLN A 114 -7.60 9.61 -17.35
N LEU A 115 -6.66 10.01 -16.49
CA LEU A 115 -6.97 10.69 -15.23
C LEU A 115 -7.49 12.10 -15.52
N GLU A 116 -8.54 12.51 -14.82
CA GLU A 116 -9.17 13.81 -15.01
C GLU A 116 -8.20 14.97 -14.78
N GLY A 117 -8.14 15.87 -15.76
CA GLY A 117 -7.22 17.04 -15.72
C GLY A 117 -5.75 16.68 -15.96
N SER A 118 -5.45 15.50 -16.52
CA SER A 118 -4.09 15.12 -16.88
C SER A 118 -4.07 14.25 -18.14
N SER A 119 -2.90 14.09 -18.78
CA SER A 119 -2.71 13.16 -19.92
C SER A 119 -2.32 11.73 -19.47
N LEU A 120 -2.25 11.46 -18.17
CA LEU A 120 -1.72 10.22 -17.64
C LEU A 120 -2.73 9.07 -17.75
N THR A 121 -2.27 7.94 -18.31
CA THR A 121 -2.96 6.66 -18.41
C THR A 121 -2.22 5.55 -17.66
N THR A 122 -1.26 5.92 -16.82
CA THR A 122 -0.46 5.04 -15.98
C THR A 122 -0.03 5.75 -14.70
N ASP A 123 0.04 5.04 -13.61
CA ASP A 123 0.61 5.51 -12.35
C ASP A 123 2.05 5.04 -12.12
N CYS A 124 2.66 4.44 -13.15
CA CYS A 124 4.02 3.94 -13.11
C CYS A 124 5.02 5.05 -12.76
N GLY A 125 5.79 4.84 -11.68
CA GLY A 125 6.83 5.77 -11.22
C GLY A 125 6.36 6.87 -10.27
N TRP A 126 5.05 6.99 -9.94
CA TRP A 126 4.54 7.98 -8.99
C TRP A 126 3.44 7.45 -8.03
N GLY A 127 2.64 6.46 -8.45
CA GLY A 127 1.47 5.99 -7.71
C GLY A 127 1.76 5.03 -6.56
N CYS A 128 3.01 4.68 -6.24
CA CYS A 128 3.34 3.60 -5.30
C CYS A 128 2.72 3.80 -3.90
N MET A 129 2.65 5.02 -3.38
CA MET A 129 2.03 5.25 -2.08
C MET A 129 0.51 5.10 -2.14
N LEU A 130 -0.13 5.49 -3.23
CA LEU A 130 -1.56 5.23 -3.45
C LEU A 130 -1.83 3.72 -3.46
N ARG A 131 -1.02 2.94 -4.18
CA ARG A 131 -1.10 1.48 -4.23
C ARG A 131 -0.87 0.84 -2.87
N SER A 132 0.12 1.32 -2.12
CA SER A 132 0.35 0.85 -0.75
C SER A 132 -0.85 1.16 0.15
N GLY A 133 -1.42 2.35 0.04
CA GLY A 133 -2.64 2.72 0.77
C GLY A 133 -3.86 1.89 0.38
N GLN A 134 -4.03 1.61 -0.91
CA GLN A 134 -5.08 0.70 -1.39
C GLN A 134 -4.92 -0.69 -0.78
N MET A 135 -3.70 -1.26 -0.72
CA MET A 135 -3.44 -2.56 -0.11
C MET A 135 -3.76 -2.57 1.39
N LEU A 136 -3.40 -1.50 2.10
CA LEU A 136 -3.73 -1.34 3.53
C LEU A 136 -5.25 -1.31 3.76
N LEU A 137 -5.98 -0.52 2.96
CA LEU A 137 -7.44 -0.48 3.03
C LEU A 137 -8.06 -1.82 2.65
N ALA A 138 -7.57 -2.47 1.58
CA ALA A 138 -8.06 -3.77 1.15
C ALA A 138 -7.93 -4.81 2.27
N GLN A 139 -6.80 -4.83 3.01
CA GLN A 139 -6.63 -5.72 4.16
C GLN A 139 -7.68 -5.46 5.24
N GLY A 140 -7.99 -4.21 5.54
CA GLY A 140 -9.07 -3.85 6.48
C GLY A 140 -10.46 -4.29 5.99
N LEU A 141 -10.73 -4.13 4.68
CA LEU A 141 -12.00 -4.56 4.08
C LEU A 141 -12.16 -6.08 4.02
N LEU A 142 -11.08 -6.83 3.78
CA LEU A 142 -11.10 -8.29 3.85
C LEU A 142 -11.49 -8.77 5.26
N LEU A 143 -10.91 -8.17 6.31
CA LEU A 143 -11.26 -8.49 7.71
C LEU A 143 -12.69 -8.07 8.08
N HIS A 144 -13.21 -7.02 7.45
CA HIS A 144 -14.56 -6.52 7.71
C HIS A 144 -15.65 -7.34 7.05
N LEU A 145 -15.39 -7.86 5.85
CA LEU A 145 -16.41 -8.41 4.97
C LEU A 145 -16.33 -9.93 4.80
N LEU A 146 -15.15 -10.53 4.93
CA LEU A 146 -14.96 -11.96 4.70
C LEU A 146 -14.86 -12.74 6.01
N PRO A 147 -15.18 -14.04 6.02
CA PRO A 147 -14.96 -14.89 7.16
C PRO A 147 -13.49 -14.91 7.60
N THR A 148 -13.23 -15.07 8.89
CA THR A 148 -11.87 -15.02 9.46
C THR A 148 -10.94 -16.11 8.91
N ASP A 149 -11.51 -17.25 8.55
CA ASP A 149 -10.83 -18.40 7.98
C ASP A 149 -10.77 -18.36 6.45
N TRP A 150 -11.33 -17.33 5.81
CA TRP A 150 -11.28 -17.19 4.36
C TRP A 150 -9.85 -17.19 3.84
N ARG A 151 -9.64 -17.93 2.74
CA ARG A 151 -8.39 -17.95 1.98
C ARG A 151 -8.71 -17.93 0.50
N TRP A 152 -7.93 -17.18 -0.25
CA TRP A 152 -7.98 -17.24 -1.70
C TRP A 152 -7.21 -18.48 -2.17
N LEU A 153 -7.94 -19.43 -2.75
CA LEU A 153 -7.35 -20.66 -3.28
C LEU A 153 -7.25 -20.51 -4.80
N GLU A 154 -6.04 -20.48 -5.28
CA GLU A 154 -5.77 -20.55 -6.70
C GLU A 154 -6.06 -21.96 -7.21
N CYS A 155 -6.85 -22.08 -8.30
CA CYS A 155 -7.17 -23.38 -8.92
C CYS A 155 -5.98 -24.04 -9.66
N HIS A 156 -4.80 -23.43 -9.60
CA HIS A 156 -3.58 -23.99 -10.18
C HIS A 156 -2.77 -24.73 -9.11
N PRO A 157 -2.25 -25.94 -9.44
CA PRO A 157 -1.31 -26.61 -8.54
C PRO A 157 -0.15 -25.66 -8.30
N LEU A 158 0.05 -25.28 -7.04
CA LEU A 158 1.11 -24.39 -6.57
C LEU A 158 2.48 -25.06 -6.77
N SER A 159 2.92 -25.20 -8.02
CA SER A 159 4.10 -25.98 -8.37
C SER A 159 5.35 -25.22 -8.12
N ASP A 160 5.55 -24.04 -7.85
CA ASP A 160 6.83 -23.40 -7.50
C ASP A 160 6.58 -22.09 -6.74
N VAL A 161 6.57 -22.19 -5.43
CA VAL A 161 6.64 -21.00 -4.58
C VAL A 161 8.00 -20.36 -4.74
N ASP A 162 8.02 -19.09 -5.05
CA ASP A 162 9.22 -18.30 -5.21
C ASP A 162 9.94 -18.01 -3.87
N PHE A 163 9.90 -18.96 -2.92
CA PHE A 163 10.70 -18.87 -1.72
C PHE A 163 11.25 -20.22 -1.27
N GLU A 164 12.36 -20.21 -0.58
CA GLU A 164 13.07 -21.37 -0.07
C GLU A 164 13.22 -21.26 1.46
N VAL A 165 12.96 -22.39 2.14
CA VAL A 165 13.17 -22.49 3.59
C VAL A 165 14.54 -23.11 3.84
N LEU A 166 15.45 -22.34 4.43
CA LEU A 166 16.82 -22.79 4.69
C LEU A 166 16.84 -23.93 5.72
N LYS A 167 17.45 -25.08 5.34
CA LYS A 167 17.77 -26.14 6.30
C LYS A 167 18.88 -25.67 7.24
N PRO A 168 18.86 -26.03 8.54
CA PRO A 168 19.97 -25.76 9.45
C PRO A 168 21.26 -26.35 8.87
N ARG A 169 22.32 -25.55 8.79
CA ARG A 169 23.65 -26.08 8.44
C ARG A 169 24.09 -27.01 9.57
N SER A 170 24.22 -28.28 9.29
CA SER A 170 24.98 -29.19 10.15
C SER A 170 26.43 -28.67 10.27
N PRO A 171 27.06 -28.69 11.45
CA PRO A 171 28.44 -28.26 11.59
C PRO A 171 29.32 -29.13 10.72
N SER A 172 29.86 -28.54 9.65
CA SER A 172 30.77 -29.23 8.73
C SER A 172 32.08 -29.53 9.42
N ARG A 173 32.44 -30.83 9.51
CA ARG A 173 33.79 -31.27 9.82
C ARG A 173 34.77 -30.59 8.85
N PRO A 174 35.96 -30.17 9.28
CA PRO A 174 36.94 -29.61 8.36
C PRO A 174 37.42 -30.68 7.38
N ALA A 175 37.12 -30.50 6.11
CA ALA A 175 37.60 -31.36 5.05
C ALA A 175 39.02 -30.94 4.67
N GLY A 176 39.92 -31.92 4.65
CA GLY A 176 41.29 -31.80 4.15
C GLY A 176 41.35 -31.37 2.68
N MET A 177 42.35 -30.59 2.37
CA MET A 177 42.69 -30.11 1.02
C MET A 177 42.85 -31.27 0.04
N SER A 178 42.12 -31.21 -1.06
CA SER A 178 42.49 -31.92 -2.30
C SER A 178 42.24 -31.01 -3.51
N LEU A 179 43.25 -30.93 -4.35
CA LEU A 179 43.36 -30.12 -5.54
C LEU A 179 42.38 -30.56 -6.66
N PRO A 180 41.94 -29.66 -7.55
CA PRO A 180 41.02 -30.00 -8.62
C PRO A 180 41.75 -30.58 -9.83
N SER A 181 41.28 -31.72 -10.33
CA SER A 181 41.65 -32.23 -11.65
C SER A 181 40.65 -31.73 -12.69
N PHE A 182 41.18 -31.07 -13.70
CA PHE A 182 40.51 -30.72 -14.94
C PHE A 182 40.28 -31.97 -15.79
N SER A 183 39.08 -32.21 -16.27
CA SER A 183 38.87 -32.99 -17.50
C SER A 183 37.68 -32.43 -18.26
N SER A 184 38.00 -31.95 -19.44
CA SER A 184 37.11 -31.55 -20.51
C SER A 184 36.58 -32.80 -21.23
N SER A 185 35.28 -32.86 -21.51
CA SER A 185 34.81 -33.54 -22.72
C SER A 185 33.43 -33.06 -23.13
N TRP A 186 33.42 -32.44 -24.26
CA TRP A 186 32.26 -32.21 -25.11
C TRP A 186 31.98 -33.50 -25.91
N THR A 187 30.74 -34.02 -25.83
CA THR A 187 30.15 -34.79 -26.92
C THR A 187 28.64 -34.89 -26.74
N SER A 188 27.93 -34.37 -27.71
CA SER A 188 26.52 -34.68 -28.00
C SER A 188 26.42 -36.01 -28.72
N PRO A 189 25.34 -36.75 -28.58
CA PRO A 189 24.89 -37.61 -29.66
C PRO A 189 23.48 -37.24 -30.15
N ILE A 190 23.46 -37.01 -31.44
CA ILE A 190 22.29 -37.12 -32.32
C ILE A 190 21.84 -38.59 -32.30
N SER A 191 20.55 -38.86 -32.13
CA SER A 191 19.97 -40.16 -32.42
C SER A 191 18.75 -40.02 -33.32
N GLN A 192 18.84 -40.81 -34.37
CA GLN A 192 17.97 -40.93 -35.52
C GLN A 192 16.57 -41.50 -35.18
N ARG A 193 15.61 -41.06 -35.97
CA ARG A 193 14.26 -41.65 -36.09
C ARG A 193 14.34 -42.96 -36.92
N ASP A 194 13.51 -43.91 -36.56
CA ASP A 194 12.91 -44.86 -37.48
C ASP A 194 11.42 -45.09 -37.20
N PRO A 195 10.59 -45.31 -38.21
CA PRO A 195 9.12 -45.29 -38.10
C PRO A 195 8.53 -46.73 -38.07
N GLY A 196 7.54 -46.90 -37.20
CA GLY A 196 6.81 -48.18 -37.15
C GLY A 196 5.43 -48.04 -36.49
N SER A 197 4.43 -48.03 -37.29
CA SER A 197 2.98 -48.36 -37.14
C SER A 197 2.48 -48.84 -35.78
N GLY A 198 1.38 -48.23 -35.32
CA GLY A 198 0.54 -48.78 -34.26
C GLY A 198 -0.62 -47.84 -33.90
N SER A 199 -1.76 -48.03 -34.55
CA SER A 199 -3.03 -47.39 -34.21
C SER A 199 -3.47 -47.79 -32.80
N ALA A 200 -3.67 -46.77 -31.94
CA ALA A 200 -4.46 -46.89 -30.73
C ALA A 200 -5.25 -45.59 -30.55
N GLU A 201 -6.57 -45.73 -30.62
CA GLU A 201 -7.52 -44.69 -30.31
C GLU A 201 -7.30 -44.13 -28.89
N GLY A 202 -6.66 -42.99 -28.80
CA GLY A 202 -6.52 -42.22 -27.56
C GLY A 202 -7.78 -41.41 -27.30
N HIS A 203 -8.61 -41.85 -26.38
CA HIS A 203 -9.65 -41.06 -25.78
C HIS A 203 -9.08 -39.70 -25.34
N ARG A 204 -9.55 -38.66 -25.98
CA ARG A 204 -9.39 -37.27 -25.53
C ARG A 204 -10.11 -37.15 -24.19
N ARG A 205 -9.38 -37.32 -23.09
CA ARG A 205 -9.86 -36.93 -21.77
C ARG A 205 -10.02 -35.41 -21.79
N THR A 206 -11.25 -34.97 -21.75
CA THR A 206 -11.63 -33.62 -21.33
C THR A 206 -10.92 -33.35 -19.98
N PRO A 207 -10.42 -32.12 -19.71
CA PRO A 207 -9.92 -31.77 -18.39
C PRO A 207 -11.04 -32.01 -17.39
N GLU A 208 -10.90 -33.05 -16.58
CA GLU A 208 -11.76 -33.29 -15.44
C GLU A 208 -11.64 -32.01 -14.58
N GLN A 209 -12.78 -31.36 -14.39
CA GLN A 209 -12.97 -30.34 -13.39
C GLN A 209 -12.50 -30.94 -12.07
N CYS A 210 -11.41 -30.40 -11.49
CA CYS A 210 -11.05 -30.70 -10.10
C CYS A 210 -12.28 -30.42 -9.25
N PRO A 211 -12.68 -31.35 -8.36
CA PRO A 211 -13.78 -31.11 -7.46
C PRO A 211 -13.41 -29.91 -6.60
N ALA A 212 -14.15 -28.82 -6.74
CA ALA A 212 -14.02 -27.63 -5.91
C ALA A 212 -14.33 -28.02 -4.47
N ALA A 213 -13.30 -28.35 -3.70
CA ALA A 213 -13.41 -28.57 -2.27
C ALA A 213 -13.78 -27.23 -1.62
N GLY A 214 -15.06 -27.05 -1.30
CA GLY A 214 -15.47 -26.15 -0.23
C GLY A 214 -15.47 -24.64 -0.47
N HIS A 215 -15.50 -24.15 -1.70
CA HIS A 215 -15.68 -22.70 -1.93
C HIS A 215 -17.16 -22.33 -1.90
N ASP A 216 -17.51 -21.47 -0.94
CA ASP A 216 -18.80 -20.77 -0.97
C ASP A 216 -18.75 -19.74 -2.13
N PRO A 217 -19.56 -19.92 -3.20
CA PRO A 217 -19.58 -18.99 -4.33
C PRO A 217 -19.92 -17.56 -3.92
N GLN A 218 -20.64 -17.37 -2.82
CA GLN A 218 -21.01 -16.06 -2.29
C GLN A 218 -19.77 -15.34 -1.73
N VAL A 219 -18.91 -16.06 -1.03
CA VAL A 219 -17.66 -15.53 -0.45
C VAL A 219 -16.68 -15.18 -1.55
N GLU A 220 -16.57 -16.01 -2.60
CA GLU A 220 -15.74 -15.68 -3.76
C GLU A 220 -16.26 -14.45 -4.52
N ALA A 221 -17.57 -14.36 -4.73
CA ALA A 221 -18.19 -13.20 -5.35
C ALA A 221 -17.95 -11.94 -4.51
N LEU A 222 -17.99 -12.04 -3.18
CA LEU A 222 -17.71 -10.93 -2.29
C LEU A 222 -16.22 -10.51 -2.35
N HIS A 223 -15.29 -11.46 -2.36
CA HIS A 223 -13.86 -11.17 -2.56
C HIS A 223 -13.64 -10.45 -3.89
N ARG A 224 -14.19 -10.97 -5.00
CA ARG A 224 -14.12 -10.34 -6.32
C ARG A 224 -14.71 -8.92 -6.31
N LYS A 225 -15.81 -8.73 -5.57
CA LYS A 225 -16.41 -7.42 -5.35
C LYS A 225 -15.47 -6.47 -4.60
N VAL A 226 -14.79 -6.94 -3.54
CA VAL A 226 -13.78 -6.14 -2.82
C VAL A 226 -12.66 -5.70 -3.76
N VAL A 227 -12.10 -6.61 -4.55
CA VAL A 227 -11.04 -6.29 -5.53
C VAL A 227 -11.53 -5.27 -6.56
N SER A 228 -12.77 -5.38 -7.04
CA SER A 228 -13.33 -4.46 -8.03
C SER A 228 -13.41 -3.01 -7.56
N TRP A 229 -13.53 -2.76 -6.25
CA TRP A 229 -13.52 -1.40 -5.70
C TRP A 229 -12.18 -0.68 -5.83
N PHE A 230 -11.09 -1.42 -6.06
CA PHE A 230 -9.73 -0.90 -6.27
C PHE A 230 -9.33 -0.88 -7.75
N GLY A 231 -10.26 -1.18 -8.64
CA GLY A 231 -10.00 -1.20 -10.08
C GLY A 231 -9.59 0.17 -10.62
N ASP A 232 -8.89 0.16 -11.74
CA ASP A 232 -8.37 1.38 -12.37
C ASP A 232 -9.39 1.99 -13.34
N HIS A 233 -10.59 2.23 -12.82
CA HIS A 233 -11.72 2.81 -13.53
C HIS A 233 -12.30 4.00 -12.74
N PRO A 234 -12.80 5.07 -13.41
CA PRO A 234 -13.32 6.26 -12.72
C PRO A 234 -14.43 6.00 -11.70
N SER A 235 -15.22 4.93 -11.88
CA SER A 235 -16.30 4.55 -10.95
C SER A 235 -15.87 3.71 -9.77
N ALA A 236 -14.61 3.20 -9.73
CA ALA A 236 -14.11 2.40 -8.63
C ALA A 236 -13.82 3.30 -7.41
N PRO A 237 -14.52 3.13 -6.27
CA PRO A 237 -14.49 4.09 -5.16
C PRO A 237 -13.11 4.26 -4.53
N PHE A 238 -12.26 3.23 -4.60
CA PHE A 238 -10.90 3.24 -4.07
C PHE A 238 -9.85 3.11 -5.19
N GLY A 239 -10.26 3.28 -6.47
CA GLY A 239 -9.39 3.31 -7.63
C GLY A 239 -8.49 4.55 -7.64
N VAL A 240 -7.40 4.49 -8.42
CA VAL A 240 -6.45 5.62 -8.53
C VAL A 240 -7.16 6.91 -8.99
N HIS A 241 -8.18 6.82 -9.86
CA HIS A 241 -8.95 7.96 -10.32
C HIS A 241 -9.60 8.73 -9.15
N GLN A 242 -10.34 8.02 -8.29
CA GLN A 242 -11.00 8.63 -7.15
C GLN A 242 -10.02 9.13 -6.09
N LEU A 243 -8.93 8.39 -5.86
CA LEU A 243 -7.90 8.81 -4.91
C LEU A 243 -7.18 10.08 -5.39
N VAL A 244 -6.84 10.18 -6.68
CA VAL A 244 -6.24 11.40 -7.23
C VAL A 244 -7.19 12.59 -7.11
N GLU A 245 -8.49 12.39 -7.35
CA GLU A 245 -9.50 13.45 -7.17
C GLU A 245 -9.55 13.94 -5.72
N LEU A 246 -9.56 13.01 -4.75
CA LEU A 246 -9.50 13.35 -3.32
C LEU A 246 -8.19 14.05 -2.93
N GLY A 247 -7.10 13.73 -3.63
CA GLY A 247 -5.80 14.36 -3.41
C GLY A 247 -5.75 15.84 -3.76
N LYS A 248 -6.62 16.30 -4.68
CA LYS A 248 -6.72 17.73 -5.06
C LYS A 248 -7.03 18.61 -3.85
N GLU A 249 -7.83 18.15 -2.91
CA GLU A 249 -8.13 18.88 -1.67
C GLU A 249 -6.90 19.10 -0.77
N SER A 250 -5.87 18.26 -0.95
CA SER A 250 -4.57 18.41 -0.26
C SER A 250 -3.51 19.03 -1.18
N GLY A 251 -3.91 19.70 -2.27
CA GLY A 251 -3.01 20.35 -3.23
C GLY A 251 -2.22 19.37 -4.11
N LYS A 252 -2.59 18.08 -4.15
CA LYS A 252 -1.90 17.06 -4.95
C LYS A 252 -2.57 16.86 -6.30
N ARG A 253 -1.78 16.53 -7.31
CA ARG A 253 -2.22 16.27 -8.69
C ARG A 253 -1.77 14.88 -9.12
N ALA A 254 -2.33 14.39 -10.23
CA ALA A 254 -1.82 13.20 -10.90
C ALA A 254 -0.33 13.37 -11.23
N GLY A 255 0.49 12.37 -10.93
CA GLY A 255 1.95 12.43 -11.10
C GLY A 255 2.74 12.91 -9.88
N ASP A 256 2.09 13.56 -8.92
CA ASP A 256 2.74 14.01 -7.68
C ASP A 256 3.06 12.85 -6.73
N TRP A 257 3.96 13.11 -5.82
CA TRP A 257 4.20 12.25 -4.67
C TRP A 257 3.16 12.50 -3.57
N TYR A 258 2.52 11.43 -3.12
CA TYR A 258 1.60 11.43 -1.99
C TYR A 258 2.30 10.85 -0.76
N GLY A 259 2.36 11.61 0.33
CA GLY A 259 2.90 11.12 1.59
C GLY A 259 1.95 10.13 2.30
N PRO A 260 2.46 9.28 3.23
CA PRO A 260 1.63 8.31 3.95
C PRO A 260 0.45 8.96 4.70
N SER A 261 0.66 10.11 5.32
CA SER A 261 -0.39 10.87 6.02
C SER A 261 -1.47 11.37 5.06
N VAL A 262 -1.08 11.95 3.93
CA VAL A 262 -2.03 12.42 2.90
C VAL A 262 -2.91 11.26 2.42
N VAL A 263 -2.29 10.10 2.13
CA VAL A 263 -3.03 8.91 1.70
C VAL A 263 -4.00 8.42 2.78
N ALA A 264 -3.61 8.43 4.07
CA ALA A 264 -4.49 8.07 5.17
C ALA A 264 -5.77 8.93 5.19
N HIS A 265 -5.64 10.26 5.02
CA HIS A 265 -6.80 11.16 4.95
C HIS A 265 -7.64 10.95 3.69
N MET A 266 -7.01 10.64 2.55
CA MET A 266 -7.73 10.31 1.32
C MET A 266 -8.55 9.03 1.48
N LEU A 267 -8.00 7.98 2.08
CA LEU A 267 -8.71 6.72 2.36
C LEU A 267 -9.90 6.94 3.29
N ARG A 268 -9.74 7.75 4.35
CA ARG A 268 -10.85 8.14 5.23
C ARG A 268 -11.99 8.80 4.44
N LYS A 269 -11.67 9.77 3.58
CA LYS A 269 -12.65 10.45 2.74
C LYS A 269 -13.31 9.50 1.73
N ALA A 270 -12.53 8.61 1.11
CA ALA A 270 -13.03 7.64 0.15
C ALA A 270 -14.07 6.71 0.77
N VAL A 271 -13.77 6.14 1.96
CA VAL A 271 -14.72 5.27 2.67
C VAL A 271 -15.97 6.05 3.08
N ALA A 272 -15.81 7.27 3.63
CA ALA A 272 -16.94 8.11 4.05
C ALA A 272 -17.88 8.49 2.87
N ARG A 273 -17.35 8.62 1.64
CA ARG A 273 -18.13 8.93 0.44
C ARG A 273 -18.78 7.69 -0.21
N THR A 274 -18.48 6.49 0.28
CA THR A 274 -18.97 5.26 -0.33
C THR A 274 -20.12 4.67 0.49
N PRO A 275 -21.39 4.78 0.04
CA PRO A 275 -22.58 4.46 0.85
C PRO A 275 -22.66 3.00 1.31
N VAL A 276 -22.01 2.07 0.58
CA VAL A 276 -21.98 0.64 0.94
C VAL A 276 -21.31 0.40 2.30
N PHE A 277 -20.44 1.32 2.76
CA PHE A 277 -19.68 1.17 4.01
C PHE A 277 -20.32 1.91 5.20
N HIS A 278 -21.66 1.92 5.31
CA HIS A 278 -22.35 2.53 6.45
C HIS A 278 -22.00 1.89 7.81
N SER A 279 -21.55 0.62 7.82
CA SER A 279 -21.09 -0.14 9.01
C SER A 279 -19.60 -0.03 9.30
N LEU A 280 -18.85 0.72 8.49
CA LEU A 280 -17.39 0.89 8.63
C LEU A 280 -17.05 2.38 8.73
N ALA A 281 -16.18 2.72 9.66
CA ALA A 281 -15.57 4.03 9.79
C ALA A 281 -14.05 3.97 9.60
N VAL A 282 -13.45 5.08 9.17
CA VAL A 282 -11.99 5.24 9.15
C VAL A 282 -11.63 6.46 9.98
N TYR A 283 -10.86 6.24 11.03
CA TYR A 283 -10.28 7.29 11.87
C TYR A 283 -8.82 7.52 11.49
N VAL A 284 -8.38 8.76 11.42
CA VAL A 284 -6.97 9.12 11.22
C VAL A 284 -6.49 9.89 12.44
N ALA A 285 -5.43 9.39 13.08
CA ALA A 285 -4.85 10.02 14.25
C ALA A 285 -4.26 11.39 13.92
N GLN A 286 -4.36 12.32 14.85
CA GLN A 286 -3.84 13.67 14.76
C GLN A 286 -2.61 13.80 15.68
N ASP A 287 -1.54 14.40 15.18
CA ASP A 287 -0.31 14.66 15.94
C ASP A 287 0.18 13.44 16.75
N CYS A 288 0.21 12.28 16.10
CA CYS A 288 0.56 11.01 16.74
C CYS A 288 -0.31 10.66 17.96
N THR A 289 -1.57 11.14 18.01
CA THR A 289 -2.50 10.89 19.10
C THR A 289 -3.80 10.28 18.59
N VAL A 290 -4.23 9.19 19.21
CA VAL A 290 -5.54 8.57 19.00
C VAL A 290 -6.45 8.97 20.17
N TYR A 291 -7.41 9.83 19.92
CA TYR A 291 -8.42 10.24 20.92
C TYR A 291 -9.53 9.19 20.96
N LYS A 292 -9.63 8.47 22.07
CA LYS A 292 -10.62 7.37 22.22
C LYS A 292 -12.06 7.88 22.10
N GLY A 293 -12.35 9.06 22.65
CA GLY A 293 -13.67 9.68 22.55
C GLY A 293 -14.07 10.01 21.11
N ASP A 294 -13.12 10.46 20.26
CA ASP A 294 -13.39 10.72 18.85
C ASP A 294 -13.71 9.44 18.09
N VAL A 295 -12.94 8.36 18.35
CA VAL A 295 -13.20 7.05 17.75
C VAL A 295 -14.56 6.52 18.18
N MET A 296 -14.89 6.61 19.47
CA MET A 296 -16.18 6.20 20.00
C MET A 296 -17.34 7.00 19.38
N GLY A 297 -17.23 8.32 19.32
CA GLY A 297 -18.23 9.19 18.70
C GLY A 297 -18.43 8.93 17.20
N LEU A 298 -17.35 8.51 16.50
CA LEU A 298 -17.41 8.13 15.08
C LEU A 298 -18.13 6.78 14.88
N CYS A 299 -17.98 5.83 15.82
CA CYS A 299 -18.49 4.47 15.72
C CYS A 299 -19.89 4.30 16.32
N GLU A 300 -20.23 5.05 17.37
CA GLU A 300 -21.54 5.02 18.00
C GLU A 300 -22.50 5.92 17.23
N SER A 301 -23.48 5.33 16.53
CA SER A 301 -24.48 6.09 15.78
C SER A 301 -25.78 6.21 16.58
N PRO A 302 -26.29 7.44 16.80
CA PRO A 302 -27.57 7.63 17.48
C PRO A 302 -28.77 7.07 16.70
N LEU A 303 -28.65 6.85 15.38
CA LEU A 303 -29.72 6.37 14.52
C LEU A 303 -29.98 4.86 14.60
N THR A 304 -29.11 4.10 15.26
CA THR A 304 -29.27 2.64 15.40
C THR A 304 -29.94 2.24 16.70
N GLN A 305 -30.15 3.14 17.65
CA GLN A 305 -30.84 2.86 18.90
C GLN A 305 -32.35 2.63 18.72
N GLU A 306 -32.98 3.17 17.67
CA GLU A 306 -34.45 3.07 17.48
C GLU A 306 -34.91 1.87 16.66
N ARG A 307 -34.02 1.07 16.08
CA ARG A 307 -34.38 -0.03 15.15
C ARG A 307 -33.95 -1.45 15.55
N SER A 308 -33.28 -1.65 16.66
CA SER A 308 -32.97 -3.04 17.06
C SER A 308 -33.88 -3.51 18.18
N GLU A 309 -35.00 -4.14 17.79
CA GLU A 309 -35.75 -5.08 18.65
C GLU A 309 -34.90 -6.33 19.03
N SER A 310 -33.72 -6.48 18.43
CA SER A 310 -32.71 -7.47 18.80
C SER A 310 -31.46 -6.73 19.31
N GLY A 311 -31.31 -6.56 20.61
CA GLY A 311 -30.21 -6.02 21.42
C GLY A 311 -28.79 -5.79 20.86
N GLY A 312 -28.67 -5.45 19.58
CA GLY A 312 -27.40 -5.15 18.89
C GLY A 312 -27.02 -3.67 19.12
N THR A 313 -25.93 -3.45 19.80
CA THR A 313 -25.31 -2.13 19.96
C THR A 313 -24.98 -1.54 18.58
N GLY A 314 -25.45 -0.32 18.32
CA GLY A 314 -25.21 0.41 17.06
C GLY A 314 -23.76 0.84 16.86
N TRP A 315 -22.82 -0.12 16.87
CA TRP A 315 -21.39 0.11 16.67
C TRP A 315 -21.01 -0.11 15.23
N LYS A 316 -20.27 0.86 14.65
CA LYS A 316 -19.59 0.69 13.35
C LYS A 316 -18.19 0.13 13.59
N SER A 317 -17.78 -0.86 12.80
CA SER A 317 -16.38 -1.27 12.77
C SER A 317 -15.47 -0.11 12.40
N VAL A 318 -14.22 -0.13 12.85
CA VAL A 318 -13.30 0.99 12.60
C VAL A 318 -11.94 0.53 12.10
N ILE A 319 -11.45 1.21 11.06
CA ILE A 319 -10.04 1.22 10.68
C ILE A 319 -9.40 2.47 11.30
N ILE A 320 -8.34 2.28 12.08
CA ILE A 320 -7.56 3.37 12.68
C ILE A 320 -6.24 3.48 11.93
N LEU A 321 -5.99 4.63 11.31
CA LEU A 321 -4.77 4.96 10.60
C LEU A 321 -3.96 5.95 11.42
N VAL A 322 -2.73 5.60 11.73
CA VAL A 322 -1.83 6.42 12.56
C VAL A 322 -0.61 6.82 11.75
N PRO A 323 -0.60 8.02 11.15
CA PRO A 323 0.60 8.58 10.53
C PRO A 323 1.65 8.87 11.60
N VAL A 324 2.87 8.38 11.41
CA VAL A 324 3.97 8.52 12.36
C VAL A 324 5.30 8.75 11.64
N ARG A 325 6.28 9.28 12.39
CA ARG A 325 7.66 9.37 11.94
C ARG A 325 8.58 8.66 12.93
N LEU A 326 9.19 7.58 12.46
CA LEU A 326 10.00 6.64 13.25
C LEU A 326 11.50 7.01 13.28
N GLY A 327 11.84 8.27 13.04
CA GLY A 327 13.22 8.75 13.02
C GLY A 327 13.42 9.99 12.16
N GLY A 328 14.67 10.40 11.98
CA GLY A 328 15.06 11.51 11.12
C GLY A 328 15.09 11.13 9.64
N GLU A 329 16.30 10.94 9.08
CA GLU A 329 16.50 10.48 7.69
C GLU A 329 16.36 8.96 7.54
N SER A 330 16.57 8.21 8.61
CA SER A 330 16.44 6.76 8.67
C SER A 330 15.65 6.34 9.91
N LEU A 331 15.14 5.09 9.90
CA LEU A 331 14.50 4.48 11.04
C LEU A 331 15.43 4.52 12.25
N ASN A 332 14.96 5.07 13.38
CA ASN A 332 15.65 4.99 14.65
C ASN A 332 15.61 3.53 15.16
N PRO A 333 16.79 2.89 15.38
CA PRO A 333 16.84 1.50 15.82
C PRO A 333 16.09 1.21 17.13
N SER A 334 15.93 2.21 18.01
CA SER A 334 15.18 2.08 19.27
C SER A 334 13.70 1.76 19.07
N TYR A 335 13.14 2.04 17.90
CA TYR A 335 11.73 1.73 17.57
C TYR A 335 11.54 0.36 16.92
N ILE A 336 12.62 -0.36 16.55
CA ILE A 336 12.49 -1.64 15.81
C ILE A 336 11.66 -2.64 16.61
N GLU A 337 11.97 -2.83 17.90
CA GLU A 337 11.21 -3.80 18.74
C GLU A 337 9.75 -3.38 18.92
N CYS A 338 9.49 -2.09 19.03
CA CYS A 338 8.13 -1.56 19.07
C CYS A 338 7.36 -1.87 17.76
N VAL A 339 7.98 -1.64 16.59
CA VAL A 339 7.38 -1.97 15.29
C VAL A 339 7.15 -3.48 15.15
N LYS A 340 8.09 -4.31 15.60
CA LYS A 340 7.92 -5.77 15.63
C LYS A 340 6.73 -6.17 16.51
N ASN A 341 6.60 -5.59 17.70
CA ASN A 341 5.48 -5.90 18.60
C ASN A 341 4.13 -5.43 18.04
N ILE A 342 4.08 -4.29 17.36
CA ILE A 342 2.89 -3.85 16.62
C ILE A 342 2.51 -4.86 15.52
N LEU A 343 3.48 -5.33 14.72
CA LEU A 343 3.23 -6.30 13.63
C LEU A 343 2.85 -7.70 14.14
N LYS A 344 3.03 -8.01 15.43
CA LYS A 344 2.54 -9.24 16.07
C LYS A 344 1.07 -9.18 16.47
N LEU A 345 0.46 -7.98 16.49
CA LEU A 345 -0.92 -7.81 16.93
C LEU A 345 -1.90 -8.22 15.82
N ASN A 346 -2.88 -9.05 16.15
CA ASN A 346 -3.93 -9.49 15.22
C ASN A 346 -4.80 -8.31 14.72
N CYS A 347 -4.89 -7.23 15.49
CA CYS A 347 -5.58 -6.02 15.08
C CYS A 347 -4.76 -5.13 14.12
N CYS A 348 -3.46 -5.40 13.92
CA CYS A 348 -2.62 -4.66 12.98
C CYS A 348 -2.87 -5.15 11.54
N ILE A 349 -3.34 -4.27 10.68
CA ILE A 349 -3.59 -4.56 9.25
C ILE A 349 -2.39 -4.24 8.37
N GLY A 350 -1.26 -3.83 8.95
CA GLY A 350 0.00 -3.54 8.28
C GLY A 350 0.43 -2.08 8.38
N ILE A 351 1.53 -1.78 7.70
CA ILE A 351 2.16 -0.45 7.72
C ILE A 351 2.48 -0.06 6.29
N ILE A 352 2.09 1.14 5.87
CA ILE A 352 2.53 1.72 4.60
C ILE A 352 3.58 2.78 4.85
N GLY A 353 4.63 2.82 4.04
CA GLY A 353 5.67 3.82 4.21
C GLY A 353 6.69 3.78 3.10
N GLY A 354 7.44 4.85 2.99
CA GLY A 354 8.52 4.96 2.02
C GLY A 354 8.73 6.40 1.57
N LYS A 355 9.93 6.67 1.13
CA LYS A 355 10.28 7.92 0.46
C LYS A 355 9.72 7.97 -0.96
N PRO A 356 9.74 9.14 -1.63
CA PRO A 356 9.26 9.27 -2.99
C PRO A 356 9.78 8.19 -3.93
N LYS A 357 8.86 7.52 -4.66
CA LYS A 357 9.11 6.42 -5.62
C LYS A 357 9.62 5.11 -4.98
N HIS A 358 9.47 4.93 -3.65
CA HIS A 358 9.93 3.74 -2.91
C HIS A 358 8.97 3.31 -1.80
N SER A 359 7.68 3.55 -1.96
CA SER A 359 6.67 3.11 -0.99
C SER A 359 6.42 1.61 -1.05
N LEU A 360 6.21 1.00 0.13
CA LEU A 360 5.94 -0.42 0.30
C LEU A 360 4.80 -0.62 1.30
N PHE A 361 4.18 -1.81 1.26
CA PHE A 361 3.20 -2.25 2.24
C PHE A 361 3.81 -3.38 3.09
N PHE A 362 4.12 -3.08 4.34
CA PHE A 362 4.71 -4.01 5.30
C PHE A 362 3.63 -4.78 6.03
N ILE A 363 3.69 -6.10 5.98
CA ILE A 363 2.66 -7.02 6.50
C ILE A 363 3.19 -7.99 7.57
N GLY A 364 4.49 -7.96 7.86
CA GLY A 364 5.09 -8.87 8.84
C GLY A 364 6.60 -8.76 8.90
N PHE A 365 7.21 -9.73 9.57
CA PHE A 365 8.68 -9.80 9.69
C PHE A 365 9.15 -11.20 10.09
N GLN A 366 10.43 -11.47 9.85
CA GLN A 366 11.18 -12.58 10.43
C GLN A 366 12.55 -12.06 10.83
N ASP A 367 12.97 -12.30 12.07
CA ASP A 367 14.23 -11.80 12.65
C ASP A 367 14.32 -10.26 12.48
N ASP A 368 15.37 -9.77 11.80
CA ASP A 368 15.58 -8.34 11.52
C ASP A 368 15.14 -7.93 10.12
N GLN A 369 14.27 -8.71 9.50
CA GLN A 369 13.78 -8.45 8.14
C GLN A 369 12.26 -8.26 8.10
N LEU A 370 11.83 -7.11 7.60
CA LEU A 370 10.43 -6.83 7.26
C LEU A 370 9.98 -7.64 6.06
N LEU A 371 8.77 -8.18 6.12
CA LEU A 371 8.05 -8.79 5.01
C LEU A 371 7.11 -7.76 4.38
N TYR A 372 7.10 -7.65 3.06
CA TYR A 372 6.32 -6.62 2.38
C TYR A 372 5.76 -7.06 1.03
N LEU A 373 4.70 -6.38 0.60
CA LEU A 373 4.20 -6.37 -0.77
C LEU A 373 4.72 -5.12 -1.49
N ASP A 374 5.17 -5.32 -2.73
CA ASP A 374 5.85 -4.32 -3.55
C ASP A 374 4.94 -3.86 -4.71
N PRO A 375 4.51 -2.59 -4.75
CA PRO A 375 3.64 -2.08 -5.80
C PRO A 375 4.35 -1.71 -7.10
N HIS A 376 5.69 -1.76 -7.17
CA HIS A 376 6.45 -1.13 -8.25
C HIS A 376 6.47 -1.92 -9.57
N TYR A 377 5.95 -3.14 -9.60
CA TYR A 377 5.77 -3.88 -10.84
C TYR A 377 4.60 -3.27 -11.64
N CYS A 378 4.82 -2.99 -12.93
CA CYS A 378 3.79 -2.37 -13.76
C CYS A 378 3.06 -3.41 -14.62
N GLN A 379 1.76 -3.58 -14.37
CA GLN A 379 0.89 -4.52 -15.06
C GLN A 379 -0.11 -3.80 -15.98
N PRO A 380 -0.69 -4.47 -16.98
CA PRO A 380 -1.82 -3.91 -17.72
C PRO A 380 -3.02 -3.66 -16.80
N VAL A 381 -3.88 -2.71 -17.17
CA VAL A 381 -5.18 -2.53 -16.54
C VAL A 381 -6.02 -3.81 -16.68
N VAL A 382 -6.83 -4.10 -15.67
CA VAL A 382 -7.84 -5.16 -15.72
C VAL A 382 -9.22 -4.52 -15.71
N ASP A 383 -10.06 -4.91 -16.65
CA ASP A 383 -11.46 -4.47 -16.68
C ASP A 383 -12.26 -5.20 -15.59
N VAL A 384 -12.36 -4.55 -14.44
CA VAL A 384 -13.09 -5.07 -13.27
C VAL A 384 -14.61 -4.87 -13.36
N THR A 385 -15.12 -4.26 -14.44
CA THR A 385 -16.57 -4.10 -14.66
C THR A 385 -17.21 -5.41 -15.12
N GLN A 386 -16.43 -6.31 -15.69
CA GLN A 386 -16.85 -7.66 -16.04
C GLN A 386 -16.88 -8.53 -14.79
N GLY A 387 -17.99 -9.24 -14.57
CA GLY A 387 -18.17 -10.05 -13.35
C GLY A 387 -17.15 -11.19 -13.17
N ASN A 388 -16.47 -11.62 -14.24
CA ASN A 388 -15.52 -12.74 -14.29
C ASN A 388 -14.08 -12.33 -14.60
N PHE A 389 -13.68 -11.07 -14.28
CA PHE A 389 -12.30 -10.62 -14.53
C PHE A 389 -11.27 -11.49 -13.81
N SER A 390 -10.04 -11.61 -14.36
CA SER A 390 -8.97 -12.38 -13.74
C SER A 390 -8.50 -11.73 -12.43
N LEU A 391 -8.37 -12.53 -11.37
CA LEU A 391 -7.85 -12.12 -10.07
C LEU A 391 -6.33 -12.30 -9.94
N GLU A 392 -5.68 -13.06 -10.82
CA GLU A 392 -4.26 -13.42 -10.73
C GLU A 392 -3.33 -12.23 -10.51
N SER A 393 -3.57 -11.13 -11.24
CA SER A 393 -2.74 -9.93 -11.15
C SER A 393 -2.99 -9.09 -9.89
N PHE A 394 -3.93 -9.49 -9.04
CA PHE A 394 -4.26 -8.88 -7.75
C PHE A 394 -3.77 -9.70 -6.55
N HIS A 395 -3.01 -10.76 -6.79
CA HIS A 395 -2.38 -11.59 -5.77
C HIS A 395 -0.90 -11.83 -6.09
N CYS A 396 -0.11 -12.02 -5.03
CA CYS A 396 1.34 -12.19 -5.14
C CYS A 396 1.75 -13.49 -4.47
N ASN A 397 2.49 -14.34 -5.18
CA ASN A 397 3.06 -15.59 -4.65
C ASN A 397 4.55 -15.48 -4.28
N SER A 398 5.13 -14.30 -4.48
CA SER A 398 6.57 -14.06 -4.24
C SER A 398 6.79 -13.14 -3.05
N PRO A 399 6.85 -13.64 -1.81
CA PRO A 399 7.11 -12.83 -0.64
C PRO A 399 8.50 -12.19 -0.73
N ARG A 400 8.61 -10.93 -0.27
CA ARG A 400 9.87 -10.18 -0.27
C ARG A 400 10.21 -9.71 1.13
N LYS A 401 11.51 -9.67 1.43
CA LYS A 401 12.04 -9.20 2.71
C LYS A 401 13.07 -8.10 2.54
N MET A 402 13.16 -7.23 3.50
CA MET A 402 14.23 -6.23 3.62
C MET A 402 14.59 -5.99 5.08
N ASN A 403 15.84 -5.59 5.34
CA ASN A 403 16.24 -5.24 6.69
C ASN A 403 15.47 -4.00 7.20
N PHE A 404 15.13 -3.98 8.50
CA PHE A 404 14.46 -2.84 9.16
C PHE A 404 15.20 -1.52 8.94
N SER A 405 16.54 -1.53 8.92
CA SER A 405 17.36 -0.33 8.70
C SER A 405 17.10 0.37 7.34
N ARG A 406 16.46 -0.30 6.41
CA ARG A 406 16.11 0.27 5.10
C ARG A 406 14.68 0.82 5.04
N MET A 407 13.91 0.64 6.10
CA MET A 407 12.57 1.20 6.21
C MET A 407 12.68 2.74 6.30
N ASP A 408 11.90 3.43 5.48
CA ASP A 408 11.75 4.88 5.60
C ASP A 408 11.03 5.22 6.92
N PRO A 409 11.45 6.26 7.65
CA PRO A 409 10.84 6.60 8.93
C PRO A 409 9.42 7.18 8.79
N SER A 410 9.04 7.71 7.63
CA SER A 410 7.69 8.23 7.39
C SER A 410 6.75 7.12 6.99
N CYS A 411 5.75 6.82 7.84
CA CYS A 411 4.82 5.73 7.59
C CYS A 411 3.43 6.00 8.19
N THR A 412 2.46 5.17 7.82
CA THR A 412 1.15 5.09 8.46
C THR A 412 0.91 3.66 8.90
N ILE A 413 0.60 3.49 10.18
CA ILE A 413 0.27 2.19 10.78
C ILE A 413 -1.25 2.05 10.74
N GLY A 414 -1.75 0.88 10.32
CA GLY A 414 -3.16 0.59 10.27
C GLY A 414 -3.59 -0.45 11.30
N PHE A 415 -4.75 -0.23 11.92
CA PHE A 415 -5.39 -1.16 12.82
C PHE A 415 -6.86 -1.33 12.46
N TYR A 416 -7.46 -2.46 12.84
CA TYR A 416 -8.87 -2.75 12.65
C TYR A 416 -9.50 -3.27 13.94
N ALA A 417 -10.70 -2.76 14.25
CA ALA A 417 -11.55 -3.26 15.32
C ALA A 417 -12.98 -3.42 14.80
N GLN A 418 -13.54 -4.60 14.96
CA GLN A 418 -14.89 -4.93 14.51
C GLN A 418 -15.96 -4.44 15.49
N THR A 419 -15.71 -4.60 16.78
CA THR A 419 -16.64 -4.28 17.87
C THR A 419 -16.02 -3.26 18.84
N LYS A 420 -16.84 -2.70 19.71
CA LYS A 420 -16.37 -1.83 20.81
C LYS A 420 -15.36 -2.57 21.70
N LYS A 421 -15.63 -3.84 22.03
CA LYS A 421 -14.73 -4.67 22.83
C LYS A 421 -13.39 -4.89 22.14
N ASP A 422 -13.40 -5.11 20.82
CA ASP A 422 -12.17 -5.22 20.04
C ASP A 422 -11.37 -3.92 20.06
N PHE A 423 -12.04 -2.76 19.99
CA PHE A 423 -11.38 -1.45 20.10
C PHE A 423 -10.74 -1.24 21.48
N GLU A 424 -11.42 -1.60 22.56
CA GLU A 424 -10.88 -1.52 23.92
C GLU A 424 -9.65 -2.46 24.08
N SER A 425 -9.75 -3.69 23.57
CA SER A 425 -8.64 -4.64 23.55
C SER A 425 -7.46 -4.16 22.71
N LEU A 426 -7.74 -3.54 21.54
CA LEU A 426 -6.75 -2.93 20.66
C LEU A 426 -5.99 -1.82 21.40
N CYS A 427 -6.70 -0.92 22.07
CA CYS A 427 -6.07 0.17 22.82
C CYS A 427 -5.09 -0.35 23.87
N SER A 428 -5.45 -1.40 24.59
CA SER A 428 -4.60 -2.02 25.63
C SER A 428 -3.38 -2.71 25.00
N ALA A 429 -3.59 -3.58 24.00
CA ALA A 429 -2.53 -4.35 23.36
C ALA A 429 -1.52 -3.45 22.62
N VAL A 430 -1.99 -2.42 21.94
CA VAL A 430 -1.12 -1.46 21.25
C VAL A 430 -0.34 -0.61 22.27
N SER A 431 -0.96 -0.17 23.37
CA SER A 431 -0.26 0.57 24.43
C SER A 431 0.86 -0.27 25.05
N GLU A 432 0.64 -1.58 25.26
CA GLU A 432 1.66 -2.51 25.72
C GLU A 432 2.79 -2.64 24.68
N ALA A 433 2.47 -2.82 23.39
CA ALA A 433 3.46 -2.89 22.32
C ALA A 433 4.31 -1.62 22.23
N LEU A 434 3.72 -0.44 22.43
CA LEU A 434 4.39 0.86 22.43
C LEU A 434 5.33 1.03 23.62
N SER A 435 5.02 0.43 24.78
CA SER A 435 5.85 0.51 25.99
C SER A 435 7.19 -0.21 25.86
N SER A 436 7.36 -1.07 24.85
CA SER A 436 8.61 -1.78 24.59
C SER A 436 9.73 -0.90 24.01
N SER A 437 9.42 0.34 23.61
CA SER A 437 10.42 1.30 23.16
C SER A 437 11.28 1.78 24.33
N LYS A 438 12.60 1.91 24.11
CA LYS A 438 13.54 2.53 25.04
C LYS A 438 13.55 4.05 24.97
N GLU A 439 12.82 4.62 24.02
CA GLU A 439 12.73 6.06 23.83
C GLU A 439 11.86 6.71 24.92
N LYS A 440 12.20 7.95 25.26
CA LYS A 440 11.46 8.76 26.22
C LYS A 440 10.02 9.02 25.79
N TYR A 441 9.80 9.09 24.48
CA TYR A 441 8.48 9.36 23.89
C TYR A 441 8.03 8.17 23.06
N PRO A 442 6.75 7.72 23.23
CA PRO A 442 6.20 6.65 22.39
C PRO A 442 6.05 7.13 20.94
N ILE A 443 5.97 6.18 20.00
CA ILE A 443 5.73 6.45 18.58
C ILE A 443 4.42 7.25 18.40
N PHE A 444 3.40 6.87 19.14
CA PHE A 444 2.10 7.55 19.26
C PHE A 444 1.45 7.16 20.59
N THR A 445 0.32 7.75 20.93
CA THR A 445 -0.37 7.48 22.19
C THR A 445 -1.88 7.41 22.00
N PHE A 446 -2.56 6.70 22.91
CA PHE A 446 -4.00 6.76 23.11
C PHE A 446 -4.30 7.71 24.25
N VAL A 447 -5.28 8.61 24.07
CA VAL A 447 -5.71 9.58 25.07
C VAL A 447 -7.22 9.44 25.28
N GLU A 448 -7.65 9.50 26.53
CA GLU A 448 -9.06 9.50 26.87
C GLU A 448 -9.72 10.82 26.44
N GLY A 449 -11.04 10.78 26.13
CA GLY A 449 -11.78 11.96 25.71
C GLY A 449 -11.64 12.28 24.22
N MET A 450 -12.05 13.51 23.85
CA MET A 450 -12.09 14.00 22.47
C MET A 450 -10.95 14.98 22.23
N GLY A 451 -10.42 15.03 21.01
CA GLY A 451 -9.36 15.95 20.60
C GLY A 451 -9.72 17.41 20.82
N GLN A 452 -10.98 17.78 20.64
CA GLN A 452 -11.49 19.13 20.90
C GLN A 452 -11.28 19.59 22.37
N ASN A 453 -11.29 18.67 23.34
CA ASN A 453 -11.09 18.97 24.76
C ASN A 453 -9.62 19.29 25.09
N TYR A 454 -8.71 18.96 24.21
CA TYR A 454 -7.28 19.24 24.32
C TYR A 454 -6.88 20.38 23.38
N GLY A 455 -7.88 21.15 22.93
CA GLY A 455 -7.82 22.11 21.86
C GLY A 455 -6.64 23.05 21.95
N LEU A 456 -5.99 23.20 20.87
CA LEU A 456 -5.49 24.47 20.39
C LEU A 456 -6.70 25.41 20.23
N GLU A 457 -7.06 26.07 21.33
CA GLU A 457 -7.94 27.23 21.25
C GLU A 457 -7.31 28.21 20.28
N GLY A 458 -7.95 28.34 19.12
CA GLY A 458 -7.64 29.40 18.19
C GLY A 458 -7.58 30.73 18.96
N GLN A 459 -6.47 31.42 18.83
CA GLN A 459 -6.23 32.75 19.37
C GLN A 459 -7.44 33.65 19.14
N SER A 460 -8.22 33.81 20.17
CA SER A 460 -9.11 34.97 20.35
C SER A 460 -8.51 35.79 21.49
N ALA A 461 -8.10 36.98 21.13
CA ALA A 461 -7.53 37.97 22.03
C ALA A 461 -8.43 38.23 23.24
N GLY A 462 -7.86 38.20 24.46
CA GLY A 462 -8.47 38.86 25.59
C GLY A 462 -8.23 38.23 26.96
N SER A 463 -7.33 38.87 27.70
CA SER A 463 -7.27 38.98 29.17
C SER A 463 -6.67 37.86 30.01
N MET A 464 -5.68 38.29 30.69
CA MET A 464 -4.85 37.89 31.84
C MET A 464 -5.44 36.96 32.91
N ASP A 465 -4.44 36.23 33.48
CA ASP A 465 -4.30 35.63 34.82
C ASP A 465 -4.76 34.18 35.05
N GLY A 466 -3.73 33.36 35.24
CA GLY A 466 -3.78 32.04 35.87
C GLY A 466 -2.63 31.11 35.48
N PRO A 467 -2.07 30.29 36.39
CA PRO A 467 -0.69 29.77 36.29
C PRO A 467 -0.47 28.69 35.25
N ALA A 468 0.68 28.82 34.58
CA ALA A 468 1.21 28.00 33.57
C ALA A 468 1.33 26.51 33.97
N ASN A 469 0.80 25.61 33.15
CA ASN A 469 1.19 24.24 33.11
C ASN A 469 1.94 23.94 31.80
N ILE A 470 3.16 23.51 32.01
CA ILE A 470 4.28 23.34 31.14
C ILE A 470 4.06 22.16 30.20
N PHE A 471 3.86 22.40 28.91
CA PHE A 471 4.32 21.56 27.80
C PHE A 471 4.47 22.43 26.55
N SER A 472 5.54 23.25 26.58
CA SER A 472 5.97 24.01 25.41
C SER A 472 7.12 23.25 24.72
N CYS A 473 6.87 22.74 23.54
CA CYS A 473 7.91 22.22 22.68
C CYS A 473 8.72 23.37 22.09
N ASN A 474 9.97 23.53 22.55
CA ASN A 474 10.89 24.60 22.18
C ASN A 474 11.10 24.69 20.67
N ARG A 475 10.62 25.77 20.09
CA ARG A 475 10.92 26.26 18.76
C ARG A 475 12.33 26.86 18.78
N MET A 476 13.34 26.11 18.39
CA MET A 476 14.66 26.70 18.09
C MET A 476 14.61 27.41 16.75
N SER A 477 14.65 28.74 16.81
CA SER A 477 14.91 29.62 15.69
C SER A 477 16.32 29.36 15.15
N ARG A 478 16.45 28.96 13.92
CA ARG A 478 17.72 29.03 13.16
C ARG A 478 17.50 29.74 11.83
N ASN A 479 18.25 30.83 11.68
CA ASN A 479 18.39 31.64 10.49
C ASN A 479 18.89 30.84 9.28
N ASN A 480 18.18 31.10 8.18
CA ASN A 480 18.59 31.11 6.77
C ASN A 480 19.78 30.26 6.29
N LYS A 481 19.45 29.21 5.50
CA LYS A 481 20.06 29.03 4.16
C LYS A 481 19.10 28.22 3.27
N ARG A 482 18.87 28.74 2.05
CA ARG A 482 18.01 28.16 1.01
C ARG A 482 18.45 26.74 0.65
N GLY A 483 17.50 25.79 0.67
CA GLY A 483 17.63 24.44 0.14
C GLY A 483 16.27 23.77 0.28
N SER A 484 15.69 23.40 -0.85
CA SER A 484 14.54 22.53 -1.11
C SER A 484 13.57 22.33 0.06
N THR A 485 12.44 22.98 -0.01
CA THR A 485 11.33 22.89 0.96
C THR A 485 10.53 21.62 0.68
N ASP A 486 10.78 20.56 1.47
CA ASP A 486 9.76 19.56 1.75
C ASP A 486 8.84 20.15 2.82
N GLU A 487 7.74 20.70 2.37
CA GLU A 487 6.74 21.33 3.21
C GLU A 487 5.92 20.25 3.93
N PHE A 488 6.16 20.09 5.25
CA PHE A 488 5.21 19.43 6.14
C PHE A 488 4.01 20.37 6.33
N VAL A 489 2.90 20.07 5.67
CA VAL A 489 1.62 20.71 6.00
C VAL A 489 1.07 20.02 7.25
N LEU A 490 1.20 20.69 8.39
CA LEU A 490 0.37 20.45 9.56
C LEU A 490 -1.05 20.86 9.19
N LEU A 491 -1.95 19.90 9.09
CA LEU A 491 -3.39 20.12 9.07
C LEU A 491 -3.98 19.86 10.45
#